data_eed75dc0762d6dd84a443252398736b3
#
_entry.id   eed75dc0762d6dd84a443252398736b3
#
_cell.length_a   1.000
_cell.length_b   1.000
_cell.length_c   1.000
_cell.angle_alpha   90.00
_cell.angle_beta   90.00
_cell.angle_gamma   90.00
#
_symmetry.space_group_name_H-M   'P 1'
#
loop_
_entity.id
_entity.type
_entity.pdbx_description
1 polymer ?
#
loop_
_entity_poly.entity_id
_entity_poly.type
_entity_poly.pdbx_seq_one_letter_code
_entity_poly.pdbx_strand_id
1 'polypeptide(L)'
;HISIYVYNKKAPIREYVDDYIRQRTIKMSVAECTEFSKDMAYLGKALSKLKKKITIPRDIPLLGVKSGSYDVQRFIYWHFLKCFWDESDNFERSVGVNFDWYYPKFAYRHTPTEVKKWYRDLKIKITTFKEIESGISVTGQKK
;
A
#
# COMPACT_ATOMS: atom_id res chain seq x y z
N HIS A 1 19.56 3.01 -19.92
CA HIS A 1 18.22 3.16 -19.33
C HIS A 1 18.18 2.59 -17.92
N ILE A 2 17.47 3.26 -17.03
CA ILE A 2 17.20 2.81 -15.66
C ILE A 2 15.68 2.84 -15.45
N SER A 3 15.11 1.70 -15.06
CA SER A 3 13.68 1.60 -14.68
C SER A 3 13.60 1.09 -13.26
N ILE A 4 12.78 1.75 -12.43
CA ILE A 4 12.51 1.34 -11.06
C ILE A 4 11.02 1.34 -10.79
N TYR A 5 10.60 0.48 -9.86
CA TYR A 5 9.31 0.54 -9.20
C TYR A 5 9.53 0.61 -7.71
N VAL A 6 8.87 1.55 -7.04
CA VAL A 6 8.91 1.71 -5.59
C VAL A 6 7.50 1.87 -5.03
N TYR A 7 7.30 1.45 -3.79
CA TYR A 7 6.02 1.63 -3.12
C TYR A 7 5.76 3.11 -2.81
N ASN A 8 4.54 3.56 -3.11
CA ASN A 8 4.07 4.90 -2.78
C ASN A 8 3.68 5.00 -1.30
N LYS A 9 3.99 6.14 -0.66
CA LYS A 9 3.47 6.44 0.68
C LYS A 9 1.95 6.47 0.66
N LYS A 10 1.35 5.95 1.71
CA LYS A 10 -0.11 5.87 1.90
C LYS A 10 -0.61 7.06 2.72
N ALA A 11 -1.91 7.07 3.00
CA ALA A 11 -2.52 8.03 3.92
C ALA A 11 -1.82 7.99 5.30
N PRO A 12 -1.70 9.12 6.03
CA PRO A 12 -0.91 9.21 7.25
C PRO A 12 -1.26 8.16 8.31
N ILE A 13 -2.55 7.92 8.54
CA ILE A 13 -2.98 6.91 9.52
C ILE A 13 -2.59 5.50 9.06
N ARG A 14 -2.72 5.22 7.77
CA ARG A 14 -2.30 3.95 7.20
C ARG A 14 -0.78 3.72 7.37
N GLU A 15 0.05 4.72 7.14
CA GLU A 15 1.50 4.63 7.37
C GLU A 15 1.81 4.32 8.85
N TYR A 16 1.16 5.02 9.77
CA TYR A 16 1.33 4.82 11.20
C TYR A 16 0.93 3.40 11.64
N VAL A 17 -0.23 2.92 11.20
CA VAL A 17 -0.74 1.58 11.54
C VAL A 17 0.14 0.49 10.94
N ASP A 18 0.54 0.64 9.67
CA ASP A 18 1.43 -0.32 9.02
C ASP A 18 2.77 -0.43 9.77
N ASP A 19 3.38 0.70 10.17
CA ASP A 19 4.65 0.72 10.90
C ASP A 19 4.50 0.09 12.31
N TYR A 20 3.40 0.38 13.01
CA TYR A 20 3.07 -0.23 14.30
C TYR A 20 2.96 -1.76 14.21
N ILE A 21 2.27 -2.28 13.21
CA ILE A 21 2.12 -3.71 12.99
C ILE A 21 3.47 -4.32 12.62
N ARG A 22 4.20 -3.70 11.70
CA ARG A 22 5.50 -4.20 11.21
C ARG A 22 6.56 -4.32 12.30
N GLN A 23 6.58 -3.42 13.28
CA GLN A 23 7.48 -3.55 14.44
C GLN A 23 7.33 -4.89 15.19
N ARG A 24 6.20 -5.57 15.01
CA ARG A 24 5.88 -6.88 15.59
C ARG A 24 6.09 -8.01 14.60
N THR A 25 5.53 -7.87 13.42
CA THR A 25 5.53 -8.96 12.42
C THR A 25 6.93 -9.29 11.90
N ILE A 26 7.85 -8.32 11.84
CA ILE A 26 9.26 -8.58 11.47
C ILE A 26 10.03 -9.43 12.50
N LYS A 27 9.46 -9.65 13.69
CA LYS A 27 10.00 -10.50 14.75
C LYS A 27 9.33 -11.88 14.82
N MET A 28 8.25 -12.07 14.07
CA MET A 28 7.52 -13.32 13.98
C MET A 28 8.27 -14.33 13.13
N SER A 29 8.04 -15.60 13.38
CA SER A 29 8.38 -16.67 12.43
C SER A 29 7.52 -16.57 11.17
N VAL A 30 7.94 -17.25 10.11
CA VAL A 30 7.15 -17.35 8.86
C VAL A 30 5.74 -17.87 9.15
N ALA A 31 5.63 -18.92 10.00
CA ALA A 31 4.34 -19.51 10.34
C ALA A 31 3.42 -18.51 11.06
N GLU A 32 3.90 -17.82 12.09
CA GLU A 32 3.13 -16.83 12.84
C GLU A 32 2.69 -15.67 11.95
N CYS A 33 3.58 -15.16 11.10
CA CYS A 33 3.22 -14.07 10.17
C CYS A 33 2.25 -14.55 9.08
N THR A 34 2.31 -15.81 8.67
CA THR A 34 1.34 -16.41 7.75
C THR A 34 -0.05 -16.47 8.38
N GLU A 35 -0.16 -16.93 9.64
CA GLU A 35 -1.46 -16.92 10.34
C GLU A 35 -2.01 -15.51 10.51
N PHE A 36 -1.19 -14.55 10.93
CA PHE A 36 -1.61 -13.15 10.96
C PHE A 36 -2.08 -12.65 9.58
N SER A 37 -1.42 -13.05 8.51
CA SER A 37 -1.79 -12.67 7.14
C SER A 37 -3.12 -13.29 6.69
N LYS A 38 -3.45 -14.50 7.19
CA LYS A 38 -4.77 -15.10 7.03
C LYS A 38 -5.85 -14.28 7.76
N ASP A 39 -5.56 -13.84 8.99
CA ASP A 39 -6.50 -12.99 9.74
C ASP A 39 -6.79 -11.68 8.99
N MET A 40 -5.76 -11.06 8.39
CA MET A 40 -5.94 -9.87 7.57
C MET A 40 -6.75 -10.14 6.29
N ALA A 41 -6.56 -11.30 5.66
CA ALA A 41 -7.37 -11.70 4.51
C ALA A 41 -8.84 -11.97 4.90
N TYR A 42 -9.08 -12.62 6.05
CA TYR A 42 -10.43 -12.82 6.59
C TYR A 42 -11.12 -11.51 6.91
N LEU A 43 -10.41 -10.55 7.53
CA LEU A 43 -10.93 -9.22 7.79
C LEU A 43 -11.30 -8.50 6.49
N GLY A 44 -10.40 -8.50 5.50
CA GLY A 44 -10.67 -7.92 4.20
C GLY A 44 -11.88 -8.56 3.51
N LYS A 45 -12.01 -9.89 3.57
CA LYS A 45 -13.16 -10.64 3.07
C LYS A 45 -14.47 -10.27 3.78
N ALA A 46 -14.43 -10.16 5.11
CA ALA A 46 -15.61 -9.78 5.89
C ALA A 46 -16.10 -8.37 5.53
N LEU A 47 -15.18 -7.42 5.41
CA LEU A 47 -15.49 -6.05 4.97
C LEU A 47 -16.04 -6.00 3.54
N SER A 48 -15.46 -6.77 2.62
CA SER A 48 -15.94 -6.86 1.22
C SER A 48 -17.36 -7.41 1.13
N LYS A 49 -17.71 -8.38 1.98
CA LYS A 49 -19.06 -8.97 2.02
C LYS A 49 -20.16 -7.98 2.42
N LEU A 50 -19.83 -6.87 3.07
CA LEU A 50 -20.81 -5.83 3.41
C LEU A 50 -21.47 -5.23 2.17
N LYS A 51 -20.76 -5.20 1.02
CA LYS A 51 -21.25 -4.60 -0.24
C LYS A 51 -21.79 -3.17 -0.02
N LYS A 52 -21.16 -2.42 0.89
CA LYS A 52 -21.55 -1.06 1.26
C LYS A 52 -20.56 -0.04 0.71
N LYS A 53 -21.08 1.15 0.45
CA LYS A 53 -20.26 2.33 0.16
C LYS A 53 -20.36 3.34 1.30
N ILE A 54 -19.28 4.08 1.50
CA ILE A 54 -19.21 5.23 2.39
C ILE A 54 -19.01 6.48 1.54
N THR A 55 -19.77 7.52 1.82
CA THR A 55 -19.61 8.83 1.16
C THR A 55 -18.95 9.81 2.10
N ILE A 56 -17.81 10.33 1.70
CA ILE A 56 -17.06 11.37 2.40
C ILE A 56 -17.46 12.71 1.79
N PRO A 57 -18.16 13.59 2.54
CA PRO A 57 -18.75 14.79 1.97
C PRO A 57 -17.73 15.89 1.65
N ARG A 58 -16.58 15.88 2.31
CA ARG A 58 -15.50 16.85 2.10
C ARG A 58 -14.12 16.21 2.38
N ASP A 59 -13.09 16.79 1.81
CA ASP A 59 -11.70 16.38 2.07
C ASP A 59 -11.37 16.47 3.55
N ILE A 60 -10.58 15.49 4.04
CA ILE A 60 -10.00 15.48 5.39
C ILE A 60 -8.46 15.46 5.22
N PRO A 61 -7.83 16.64 5.04
CA PRO A 61 -6.40 16.72 4.67
C PRO A 61 -5.47 16.05 5.68
N LEU A 62 -5.76 16.19 6.99
CA LEU A 62 -4.94 15.60 8.06
C LEU A 62 -4.88 14.06 7.95
N LEU A 63 -5.95 13.43 7.47
CA LEU A 63 -5.99 11.99 7.27
C LEU A 63 -5.59 11.55 5.86
N GLY A 64 -5.38 12.50 4.95
CA GLY A 64 -5.13 12.20 3.54
C GLY A 64 -6.34 11.60 2.82
N VAL A 65 -7.55 11.85 3.33
CA VAL A 65 -8.81 11.32 2.77
C VAL A 65 -9.43 12.38 1.87
N LYS A 66 -9.73 12.00 0.63
CA LYS A 66 -10.46 12.84 -0.31
C LYS A 66 -11.97 12.63 -0.18
N SER A 67 -12.73 13.68 -0.52
CA SER A 67 -14.18 13.56 -0.69
C SER A 67 -14.50 12.61 -1.85
N GLY A 68 -15.61 11.90 -1.75
CA GLY A 68 -16.02 10.94 -2.76
C GLY A 68 -16.76 9.75 -2.18
N SER A 69 -17.16 8.83 -3.04
CA SER A 69 -17.81 7.57 -2.64
C SER A 69 -16.84 6.41 -2.80
N TYR A 70 -16.68 5.64 -1.75
CA TYR A 70 -15.74 4.53 -1.67
C TYR A 70 -16.46 3.24 -1.27
N ASP A 71 -16.03 2.12 -1.82
CA ASP A 71 -16.30 0.82 -1.22
C ASP A 71 -15.70 0.77 0.19
N VAL A 72 -16.43 0.23 1.18
CA VAL A 72 -15.99 0.23 2.59
C VAL A 72 -14.68 -0.53 2.77
N GLN A 73 -14.53 -1.70 2.14
CA GLN A 73 -13.29 -2.48 2.24
C GLN A 73 -12.11 -1.68 1.65
N ARG A 74 -12.28 -1.08 0.47
CA ARG A 74 -11.23 -0.28 -0.18
C ARG A 74 -10.92 1.00 0.58
N PHE A 75 -11.92 1.63 1.20
CA PHE A 75 -11.71 2.80 2.05
C PHE A 75 -10.83 2.49 3.26
N ILE A 76 -11.14 1.40 3.98
CA ILE A 76 -10.33 0.94 5.11
C ILE A 76 -8.94 0.52 4.64
N TYR A 77 -8.85 -0.25 3.56
CA TYR A 77 -7.61 -0.74 2.99
C TYR A 77 -6.63 0.41 2.63
N TRP A 78 -7.11 1.46 1.99
CA TRP A 78 -6.23 2.54 1.54
C TRP A 78 -5.90 3.56 2.62
N HIS A 79 -6.78 3.79 3.57
CA HIS A 79 -6.62 4.91 4.51
C HIS A 79 -6.24 4.49 5.93
N PHE A 80 -6.56 3.25 6.35
CA PHE A 80 -6.42 2.87 7.75
C PHE A 80 -5.61 1.60 8.00
N LEU A 81 -5.90 0.51 7.30
CA LEU A 81 -5.32 -0.79 7.62
C LEU A 81 -5.20 -1.67 6.38
N LYS A 82 -4.01 -2.22 6.12
CA LYS A 82 -3.87 -3.22 5.07
C LYS A 82 -4.54 -4.54 5.47
N CYS A 83 -5.69 -4.75 4.85
CA CYS A 83 -6.42 -6.01 4.89
C CYS A 83 -6.80 -6.38 3.45
N PHE A 84 -5.80 -6.82 2.68
CA PHE A 84 -6.01 -7.10 1.27
C PHE A 84 -6.98 -8.27 1.08
N TRP A 85 -7.94 -8.06 0.20
CA TRP A 85 -8.87 -9.05 -0.29
C TRP A 85 -9.25 -8.75 -1.73
N ASP A 86 -9.26 -9.77 -2.57
CA ASP A 86 -9.76 -9.69 -3.94
C ASP A 86 -10.71 -10.86 -4.18
N GLU A 87 -11.97 -10.57 -4.52
CA GLU A 87 -12.98 -11.60 -4.78
C GLU A 87 -12.76 -12.36 -6.11
N SER A 88 -12.05 -11.74 -7.04
CA SER A 88 -11.72 -12.35 -8.32
C SER A 88 -10.56 -13.35 -8.24
N ASP A 89 -9.92 -13.45 -7.09
CA ASP A 89 -8.75 -14.26 -6.85
C ASP A 89 -8.98 -15.27 -5.71
N ASN A 90 -8.04 -16.20 -5.53
CA ASN A 90 -8.14 -17.17 -4.45
C ASN A 90 -7.70 -16.57 -3.09
N PHE A 91 -8.09 -17.25 -2.01
CA PHE A 91 -7.76 -16.85 -0.64
C PHE A 91 -6.24 -16.80 -0.41
N GLU A 92 -5.50 -17.79 -0.91
CA GLU A 92 -4.07 -17.91 -0.71
C GLU A 92 -3.30 -16.73 -1.29
N ARG A 93 -3.74 -16.21 -2.43
CA ARG A 93 -3.15 -15.00 -3.00
C ARG A 93 -3.37 -13.77 -2.11
N SER A 94 -4.57 -13.63 -1.55
CA SER A 94 -4.85 -12.55 -0.60
C SER A 94 -3.99 -12.65 0.65
N VAL A 95 -3.74 -13.88 1.15
CA VAL A 95 -2.80 -14.15 2.24
C VAL A 95 -1.38 -13.74 1.84
N GLY A 96 -0.90 -14.18 0.69
CA GLY A 96 0.42 -13.82 0.16
C GLY A 96 0.65 -12.31 0.06
N VAL A 97 -0.33 -11.57 -0.47
CA VAL A 97 -0.25 -10.10 -0.58
C VAL A 97 -0.18 -9.41 0.79
N ASN A 98 -0.90 -9.92 1.81
CA ASN A 98 -0.79 -9.41 3.17
C ASN A 98 0.57 -9.78 3.79
N PHE A 99 1.04 -11.01 3.59
CA PHE A 99 2.34 -11.48 4.07
C PHE A 99 3.49 -10.65 3.48
N ASP A 100 3.53 -10.45 2.18
CA ASP A 100 4.55 -9.64 1.49
C ASP A 100 4.59 -8.18 1.96
N TRP A 101 3.51 -7.69 2.52
CA TRP A 101 3.46 -6.35 3.09
C TRP A 101 3.99 -6.31 4.52
N TYR A 102 3.66 -7.28 5.35
CA TYR A 102 3.93 -7.24 6.78
C TYR A 102 5.23 -7.93 7.21
N TYR A 103 5.68 -8.98 6.50
CA TYR A 103 6.82 -9.77 6.90
C TYR A 103 8.19 -9.18 6.53
N PRO A 104 8.41 -8.55 5.36
CA PRO A 104 9.75 -8.10 4.97
C PRO A 104 10.34 -7.10 5.96
N LYS A 105 11.58 -7.34 6.39
CA LYS A 105 12.30 -6.47 7.32
C LYS A 105 12.48 -5.05 6.75
N PHE A 106 12.69 -4.94 5.44
CA PHE A 106 12.84 -3.67 4.73
C PHE A 106 11.65 -3.47 3.81
N ALA A 107 10.90 -2.41 4.05
CA ALA A 107 9.76 -2.01 3.23
C ALA A 107 9.67 -0.49 3.19
N TYR A 108 10.51 0.10 2.35
CA TYR A 108 10.53 1.54 2.15
C TYR A 108 9.38 1.97 1.24
N ARG A 109 8.82 3.13 1.58
CA ARG A 109 7.77 3.78 0.81
C ARG A 109 8.20 5.20 0.52
N HIS A 110 7.94 5.68 -0.67
CA HIS A 110 8.48 6.93 -1.17
C HIS A 110 7.39 7.85 -1.72
N THR A 111 7.69 9.14 -1.73
CA THR A 111 6.85 10.12 -2.41
C THR A 111 7.31 10.33 -3.84
N PRO A 112 6.43 10.79 -4.76
CA PRO A 112 6.82 11.20 -6.11
C PRO A 112 7.97 12.22 -6.12
N THR A 113 7.98 13.14 -5.16
CA THR A 113 9.02 14.18 -5.03
C THR A 113 10.38 13.58 -4.69
N GLU A 114 10.45 12.62 -3.76
CA GLU A 114 11.69 11.91 -3.41
C GLU A 114 12.24 11.16 -4.64
N VAL A 115 11.39 10.43 -5.35
CA VAL A 115 11.81 9.66 -6.53
C VAL A 115 12.31 10.57 -7.65
N LYS A 116 11.61 11.67 -7.92
CA LYS A 116 12.07 12.68 -8.90
C LYS A 116 13.41 13.30 -8.50
N LYS A 117 13.60 13.52 -7.18
CA LYS A 117 14.87 14.04 -6.65
C LYS A 117 16.02 13.08 -6.95
N TRP A 118 15.87 11.78 -6.75
CA TRP A 118 16.93 10.80 -7.05
C TRP A 118 17.39 10.87 -8.51
N TYR A 119 16.46 10.92 -9.46
CA TYR A 119 16.77 11.01 -10.89
C TYR A 119 17.51 12.31 -11.22
N ARG A 120 17.08 13.43 -10.62
CA ARG A 120 17.74 14.72 -10.78
C ARG A 120 19.17 14.70 -10.23
N ASP A 121 19.35 14.22 -9.00
CA ASP A 121 20.65 14.20 -8.31
C ASP A 121 21.66 13.29 -9.05
N LEU A 122 21.19 12.21 -9.65
CA LEU A 122 21.98 11.30 -10.49
C LEU A 122 22.15 11.78 -11.94
N LYS A 123 21.63 12.96 -12.29
CA LYS A 123 21.63 13.52 -13.65
C LYS A 123 21.02 12.58 -14.69
N ILE A 124 19.95 11.89 -14.31
CA ILE A 124 19.18 10.99 -15.18
C ILE A 124 17.94 11.75 -15.66
N LYS A 125 17.77 11.84 -16.99
CA LYS A 125 16.55 12.43 -17.57
C LYS A 125 15.40 11.42 -17.46
N ILE A 126 14.34 11.78 -16.73
CA ILE A 126 13.12 10.97 -16.69
C ILE A 126 12.46 10.99 -18.07
N THR A 127 12.17 9.80 -18.60
CA THR A 127 11.44 9.61 -19.87
C THR A 127 10.00 9.16 -19.64
N THR A 128 9.74 8.43 -18.55
CA THR A 128 8.40 8.00 -18.16
C THR A 128 8.25 8.09 -16.65
N PHE A 129 7.12 8.62 -16.18
CA PHE A 129 6.76 8.68 -14.76
C PHE A 129 5.28 8.31 -14.61
N LYS A 130 5.01 7.21 -13.91
CA LYS A 130 3.66 6.73 -13.66
C LYS A 130 3.47 6.53 -12.16
N GLU A 131 2.53 7.26 -11.60
CA GLU A 131 2.08 7.10 -10.21
C GLU A 131 0.74 6.39 -10.19
N ILE A 132 0.64 5.36 -9.34
CA ILE A 132 -0.60 4.66 -9.04
C ILE A 132 -0.73 4.53 -7.53
N GLU A 133 -1.90 4.15 -7.02
CA GLU A 133 -2.13 4.00 -5.57
C GLU A 133 -1.12 3.09 -4.87
N SER A 134 -0.67 2.02 -5.52
CA SER A 134 0.28 1.06 -4.94
C SER A 134 1.74 1.50 -5.03
N GLY A 135 2.12 2.26 -6.06
CA GLY A 135 3.52 2.57 -6.29
C GLY A 135 3.81 3.59 -7.37
N ILE A 136 5.10 3.83 -7.57
CA ILE A 136 5.66 4.78 -8.53
C ILE A 136 6.59 4.02 -9.46
N SER A 137 6.27 4.03 -10.75
CA SER A 137 7.12 3.47 -11.81
C SER A 137 7.81 4.59 -12.56
N VAL A 138 9.12 4.52 -12.67
CA VAL A 138 9.92 5.57 -13.34
C VAL A 138 10.95 4.94 -14.24
N THR A 139 11.03 5.46 -15.46
CA THR A 139 12.11 5.14 -16.41
C THR A 139 12.85 6.41 -16.75
N GLY A 140 14.17 6.32 -16.84
CA GLY A 140 15.02 7.42 -17.25
C GLY A 140 16.25 6.96 -18.01
N GLN A 141 16.90 7.93 -18.63
CA GLN A 141 18.11 7.73 -19.41
C GLN A 141 19.20 8.68 -18.91
N LYS A 142 20.37 8.13 -18.63
CA LYS A 142 21.57 8.93 -18.35
C LYS A 142 22.00 9.60 -19.66
N LYS A 143 22.29 10.88 -19.59
CA LYS A 143 22.90 11.62 -20.70
C LYS A 143 24.35 11.19 -20.92
#